data_35c708fc758a6bd3498f640872dde781
#
_entry.id   35c708fc758a6bd3498f640872dde781
#
_cell.length_a   1.000
_cell.length_b   1.000
_cell.length_c   1.000
_cell.angle_alpha   90.00
_cell.angle_beta   90.00
_cell.angle_gamma   90.00
#
_symmetry.space_group_name_H-M   'P 1'
#
loop_
_entity.id
_entity.type
_entity.pdbx_description
1 polymer ?
#
loop_
_entity_poly.entity_id
_entity_poly.type
_entity_poly.pdbx_seq_one_letter_code
_entity_poly.pdbx_strand_id
1 'polypeptide(L)'
;MRETTQLPTGRCDECEQIRPAFGFVNLTSEEGGPSRSLCSNCYNRDYMRRAGLPELETVYFEPVTCCDSIGKAHTFHFVVHMSTGLGIRAFECVDGCPGGYQFSVLEPPETPVREAQAKLVKKIEAGIAVRYLCSSDFPGAPSQNRLYAKGTAVNGRIDEREGTPVVIIDGREYSWEEFGEFLSCFNGFDFRLECFDSCEAREITPDPVRPNPIWWMPELERPEPEDNRHH
;
A
#
# COMPACT_ATOMS: atom_id res chain seq x y z
N MET A 1 13.37 -19.84 11.80
CA MET A 1 12.38 -20.34 10.82
C MET A 1 11.12 -19.54 11.08
N ARG A 2 10.68 -18.67 10.15
CA ARG A 2 9.38 -17.99 10.29
C ARG A 2 8.33 -19.02 9.88
N GLU A 3 7.39 -19.31 10.78
CA GLU A 3 6.20 -20.08 10.44
C GLU A 3 5.50 -19.35 9.28
N THR A 4 5.26 -20.08 8.21
CA THR A 4 4.46 -19.59 7.09
C THR A 4 3.02 -19.53 7.60
N THR A 5 2.57 -18.37 8.06
CA THR A 5 1.19 -18.16 8.50
C THR A 5 0.27 -18.49 7.34
N GLN A 6 -0.47 -19.58 7.49
CA GLN A 6 -1.37 -20.06 6.45
C GLN A 6 -2.52 -19.06 6.32
N LEU A 7 -2.73 -18.53 5.11
CA LEU A 7 -3.79 -17.56 4.84
C LEU A 7 -5.16 -18.18 5.15
N PRO A 8 -6.07 -17.44 5.79
CA PRO A 8 -7.44 -17.92 5.99
C PRO A 8 -8.10 -18.20 4.64
N THR A 9 -8.87 -19.27 4.57
CA THR A 9 -9.53 -19.73 3.34
C THR A 9 -11.04 -19.76 3.50
N GLY A 10 -11.76 -19.61 2.39
CA GLY A 10 -13.19 -19.76 2.29
C GLY A 10 -13.57 -20.70 1.15
N ARG A 11 -14.81 -21.24 1.17
CA ARG A 11 -15.39 -22.04 0.08
C ARG A 11 -16.35 -21.17 -0.73
N CYS A 12 -16.21 -21.18 -2.03
CA CYS A 12 -17.09 -20.45 -2.94
C CYS A 12 -18.41 -21.18 -3.13
N ASP A 13 -19.54 -20.49 -2.97
CA ASP A 13 -20.88 -21.07 -3.13
C ASP A 13 -21.24 -21.45 -4.59
N GLU A 14 -20.49 -20.92 -5.56
CA GLU A 14 -20.73 -21.21 -6.98
C GLU A 14 -19.87 -22.35 -7.53
N CYS A 15 -18.53 -22.24 -7.38
CA CYS A 15 -17.60 -23.24 -7.93
C CYS A 15 -17.09 -24.23 -6.89
N GLU A 16 -17.49 -24.09 -5.64
CA GLU A 16 -17.11 -24.93 -4.48
C GLU A 16 -15.60 -24.99 -4.18
N GLN A 17 -14.78 -24.22 -4.90
CA GLN A 17 -13.34 -24.17 -4.69
C GLN A 17 -12.99 -23.47 -3.38
N ILE A 18 -11.99 -24.02 -2.69
CA ILE A 18 -11.38 -23.37 -1.53
C ILE A 18 -10.36 -22.34 -2.02
N ARG A 19 -10.49 -21.10 -1.57
CA ARG A 19 -9.66 -19.97 -1.98
C ARG A 19 -9.28 -19.14 -0.77
N PRO A 20 -8.21 -18.31 -0.84
CA PRO A 20 -7.93 -17.34 0.21
C PRO A 20 -9.13 -16.43 0.49
N ALA A 21 -9.44 -16.21 1.75
CA ALA A 21 -10.64 -15.47 2.20
C ALA A 21 -10.70 -14.04 1.66
N PHE A 22 -9.57 -13.40 1.46
CA PHE A 22 -9.50 -12.04 0.91
C PHE A 22 -9.99 -11.91 -0.54
N GLY A 23 -10.11 -13.02 -1.27
CA GLY A 23 -10.62 -13.06 -2.65
C GLY A 23 -12.12 -13.33 -2.75
N PHE A 24 -12.88 -13.14 -1.67
CA PHE A 24 -14.32 -13.36 -1.67
C PHE A 24 -15.10 -12.06 -1.67
N VAL A 25 -16.26 -12.10 -2.36
CA VAL A 25 -17.29 -11.07 -2.33
C VAL A 25 -18.54 -11.66 -1.72
N ASN A 26 -19.03 -11.06 -0.64
CA ASN A 26 -20.25 -11.46 0.01
C ASN A 26 -21.41 -10.66 -0.58
N LEU A 27 -22.33 -11.33 -1.26
CA LEU A 27 -23.54 -10.75 -1.83
C LEU A 27 -24.69 -10.95 -0.84
N THR A 28 -25.25 -9.85 -0.35
CA THR A 28 -26.49 -9.86 0.44
C THR A 28 -27.68 -9.65 -0.48
N SER A 29 -28.74 -10.44 -0.32
CA SER A 29 -29.99 -10.22 -1.06
C SER A 29 -30.72 -9.01 -0.44
N GLU A 30 -31.15 -8.06 -1.28
CA GLU A 30 -31.95 -6.90 -0.87
C GLU A 30 -33.29 -7.31 -0.23
N GLU A 31 -33.79 -8.50 -0.52
CA GLU A 31 -35.08 -9.05 -0.02
C GLU A 31 -34.91 -9.95 1.22
N GLY A 32 -33.76 -9.91 1.91
CA GLY A 32 -33.52 -10.76 3.08
C GLY A 32 -33.29 -12.24 2.77
N GLY A 33 -32.98 -12.58 1.52
CA GLY A 33 -32.57 -13.91 1.11
C GLY A 33 -31.20 -14.33 1.64
N PRO A 34 -30.79 -15.60 1.43
CA PRO A 34 -29.50 -16.08 1.89
C PRO A 34 -28.35 -15.29 1.25
N SER A 35 -27.37 -14.89 2.05
CA SER A 35 -26.13 -14.31 1.56
C SER A 35 -25.33 -15.36 0.77
N ARG A 36 -24.67 -14.95 -0.31
CA ARG A 36 -23.79 -15.79 -1.12
C ARG A 36 -22.37 -15.29 -1.03
N SER A 37 -21.43 -16.20 -0.81
CA SER A 37 -20.01 -15.90 -0.78
C SER A 37 -19.34 -16.42 -2.06
N LEU A 38 -19.00 -15.52 -2.97
CA LEU A 38 -18.39 -15.86 -4.27
C LEU A 38 -16.91 -15.54 -4.27
N CYS A 39 -16.07 -16.43 -4.79
CA CYS A 39 -14.70 -16.05 -5.10
C CYS A 39 -14.69 -15.01 -6.23
N SER A 40 -13.61 -14.19 -6.30
CA SER A 40 -13.48 -13.11 -7.28
C SER A 40 -13.77 -13.54 -8.71
N ASN A 41 -13.33 -14.73 -9.13
CA ASN A 41 -13.58 -15.23 -10.48
C ASN A 41 -15.07 -15.52 -10.75
N CYS A 42 -15.79 -16.11 -9.78
CA CYS A 42 -17.23 -16.37 -9.94
C CYS A 42 -18.03 -15.06 -9.88
N TYR A 43 -17.63 -14.14 -8.99
CA TYR A 43 -18.21 -12.80 -8.94
C TYR A 43 -18.01 -12.04 -10.25
N ASN A 44 -16.78 -11.99 -10.78
CA ASN A 44 -16.47 -11.31 -12.04
C ASN A 44 -17.28 -11.90 -13.21
N ARG A 45 -17.36 -13.22 -13.33
CA ARG A 45 -18.14 -13.89 -14.37
C ARG A 45 -19.64 -13.53 -14.27
N ASP A 46 -20.21 -13.53 -13.07
CA ASP A 46 -21.60 -13.14 -12.84
C ASP A 46 -21.83 -11.66 -13.20
N TYR A 47 -20.93 -10.78 -12.80
CA TYR A 47 -20.96 -9.35 -13.13
C TYR A 47 -20.93 -9.14 -14.65
N MET A 48 -19.93 -9.72 -15.35
CA MET A 48 -19.76 -9.57 -16.81
C MET A 48 -21.00 -10.06 -17.57
N ARG A 49 -21.55 -11.21 -17.16
CA ARG A 49 -22.78 -11.75 -17.76
C ARG A 49 -23.96 -10.79 -17.59
N ARG A 50 -24.15 -10.19 -16.39
CA ARG A 50 -25.25 -9.24 -16.13
C ARG A 50 -25.04 -7.93 -16.89
N ALA A 51 -23.81 -7.49 -17.03
CA ALA A 51 -23.45 -6.27 -17.75
C ALA A 51 -23.44 -6.44 -19.28
N GLY A 52 -23.64 -7.66 -19.81
CA GLY A 52 -23.56 -7.95 -21.25
C GLY A 52 -22.15 -7.78 -21.83
N LEU A 53 -21.13 -7.88 -20.99
CA LEU A 53 -19.72 -7.75 -21.36
C LEU A 53 -19.12 -9.13 -21.71
N PRO A 54 -18.04 -9.17 -22.53
CA PRO A 54 -17.32 -10.41 -22.81
C PRO A 54 -16.78 -11.04 -21.52
N GLU A 55 -16.72 -12.37 -21.46
CA GLU A 55 -16.16 -13.04 -20.30
C GLU A 55 -14.71 -12.62 -20.05
N LEU A 56 -14.42 -12.31 -18.78
CA LEU A 56 -13.06 -12.02 -18.34
C LEU A 56 -12.24 -13.31 -18.28
N GLU A 57 -11.02 -13.28 -18.79
CA GLU A 57 -10.08 -14.38 -18.62
C GLU A 57 -9.91 -14.70 -17.13
N THR A 58 -10.11 -15.97 -16.76
CA THR A 58 -9.85 -16.43 -15.39
C THR A 58 -8.34 -16.48 -15.16
N VAL A 59 -7.82 -15.51 -14.44
CA VAL A 59 -6.39 -15.41 -14.13
C VAL A 59 -6.17 -15.63 -12.64
N TYR A 60 -5.19 -16.47 -12.34
CA TYR A 60 -4.61 -16.60 -11.01
C TYR A 60 -3.21 -16.03 -11.04
N PHE A 61 -2.95 -15.09 -10.16
CA PHE A 61 -1.63 -14.50 -10.04
C PHE A 61 -0.89 -15.13 -8.87
N GLU A 62 0.33 -15.56 -9.13
CA GLU A 62 1.27 -15.88 -8.08
C GLU A 62 1.64 -14.60 -7.31
N PRO A 63 1.89 -14.69 -6.01
CA PRO A 63 2.38 -13.57 -5.25
C PRO A 63 3.69 -13.01 -5.82
N VAL A 64 3.84 -11.69 -5.82
CA VAL A 64 5.04 -11.02 -6.29
C VAL A 64 5.79 -10.44 -5.08
N THR A 65 7.10 -10.67 -5.03
CA THR A 65 7.96 -10.09 -3.99
C THR A 65 8.81 -8.97 -4.57
N CYS A 66 8.71 -7.78 -3.98
CA CYS A 66 9.50 -6.59 -4.29
C CYS A 66 10.28 -6.16 -3.06
N CYS A 67 11.43 -5.51 -3.25
CA CYS A 67 12.22 -4.94 -2.16
C CYS A 67 12.01 -3.43 -2.06
N ASP A 68 11.87 -2.92 -0.84
CA ASP A 68 11.83 -1.48 -0.58
C ASP A 68 13.23 -0.84 -0.69
N SER A 69 13.31 0.47 -0.48
CA SER A 69 14.57 1.25 -0.59
C SER A 69 15.65 0.86 0.42
N ILE A 70 15.31 0.08 1.45
CA ILE A 70 16.28 -0.44 2.44
C ILE A 70 16.53 -1.94 2.26
N GLY A 71 16.04 -2.55 1.18
CA GLY A 71 16.23 -3.97 0.87
C GLY A 71 15.30 -4.92 1.63
N LYS A 72 14.26 -4.42 2.33
CA LYS A 72 13.27 -5.28 2.97
C LYS A 72 12.32 -5.83 1.89
N ALA A 73 12.14 -7.16 1.89
CA ALA A 73 11.22 -7.84 0.99
C ALA A 73 9.76 -7.71 1.45
N HIS A 74 8.89 -7.40 0.49
CA HIS A 74 7.44 -7.29 0.64
C HIS A 74 6.77 -8.20 -0.37
N THR A 75 5.86 -9.07 0.08
CA THR A 75 5.16 -10.03 -0.78
C THR A 75 3.71 -9.59 -0.95
N PHE A 76 3.32 -9.40 -2.20
CA PHE A 76 2.00 -8.90 -2.60
C PHE A 76 1.15 -10.00 -3.18
N HIS A 77 -0.07 -10.12 -2.69
CA HIS A 77 -1.15 -10.96 -3.21
C HIS A 77 -2.10 -10.10 -4.03
N PHE A 78 -2.73 -10.69 -5.06
CA PHE A 78 -3.57 -9.96 -5.99
C PHE A 78 -5.01 -10.44 -5.96
N VAL A 79 -5.94 -9.49 -6.09
CA VAL A 79 -7.36 -9.75 -6.32
C VAL A 79 -7.82 -8.93 -7.52
N VAL A 80 -8.50 -9.60 -8.44
CA VAL A 80 -9.13 -8.99 -9.61
C VAL A 80 -10.63 -8.91 -9.37
N HIS A 81 -11.23 -7.76 -9.61
CA HIS A 81 -12.68 -7.61 -9.59
C HIS A 81 -13.16 -6.65 -10.67
N MET A 82 -14.33 -6.94 -11.19
CA MET A 82 -15.03 -6.09 -12.15
C MET A 82 -16.05 -5.22 -11.42
N SER A 83 -16.06 -3.95 -11.78
CA SER A 83 -17.07 -2.97 -11.36
C SER A 83 -17.35 -2.01 -12.51
N THR A 84 -17.13 -0.72 -12.37
CA THR A 84 -17.17 0.25 -13.47
C THR A 84 -16.01 0.06 -14.48
N GLY A 85 -15.02 -0.76 -14.13
CA GLY A 85 -13.85 -1.12 -14.92
C GLY A 85 -13.17 -2.36 -14.35
N LEU A 86 -12.03 -2.71 -14.94
CA LEU A 86 -11.16 -3.77 -14.48
C LEU A 86 -10.34 -3.28 -13.28
N GLY A 87 -10.72 -3.65 -12.07
CA GLY A 87 -9.99 -3.37 -10.86
C GLY A 87 -8.99 -4.49 -10.52
N ILE A 88 -7.74 -4.15 -10.24
CA ILE A 88 -6.78 -5.06 -9.62
C ILE A 88 -6.23 -4.40 -8.35
N ARG A 89 -6.30 -5.13 -7.24
CA ARG A 89 -5.75 -4.71 -5.96
C ARG A 89 -4.63 -5.66 -5.55
N ALA A 90 -3.55 -5.09 -5.08
CA ALA A 90 -2.42 -5.79 -4.47
C ALA A 90 -2.29 -5.39 -3.01
N PHE A 91 -1.98 -6.32 -2.14
CA PHE A 91 -1.80 -6.09 -0.70
C PHE A 91 -0.82 -7.08 -0.10
N GLU A 92 -0.13 -6.67 0.94
CA GLU A 92 0.63 -7.56 1.80
C GLU A 92 -0.32 -8.34 2.72
N CYS A 93 0.12 -9.49 3.17
CA CYS A 93 -0.53 -10.22 4.25
C CYS A 93 0.27 -10.05 5.54
N VAL A 94 -0.38 -9.50 6.54
CA VAL A 94 0.13 -9.37 7.90
C VAL A 94 -0.75 -10.24 8.79
N ASP A 95 -0.15 -11.19 9.49
CA ASP A 95 -0.87 -12.14 10.37
C ASP A 95 -2.04 -12.87 9.68
N GLY A 96 -1.85 -13.20 8.40
CA GLY A 96 -2.85 -13.90 7.59
C GLY A 96 -4.00 -13.05 7.04
N CYS A 97 -4.02 -11.75 7.31
CA CYS A 97 -5.01 -10.80 6.81
C CYS A 97 -4.39 -9.76 5.88
N PRO A 98 -5.18 -9.19 4.93
CA PRO A 98 -4.73 -8.04 4.18
C PRO A 98 -4.32 -6.90 5.12
N GLY A 99 -3.09 -6.43 4.96
CA GLY A 99 -2.49 -5.37 5.80
C GLY A 99 -1.32 -4.71 5.08
N GLY A 100 -0.51 -3.97 5.79
CA GLY A 100 0.68 -3.35 5.24
C GLY A 100 0.43 -2.44 4.04
N TYR A 101 1.33 -2.48 3.09
CA TYR A 101 1.15 -1.77 1.82
C TYR A 101 -0.02 -2.35 1.03
N GLN A 102 -0.81 -1.46 0.43
CA GLN A 102 -1.84 -1.81 -0.54
C GLN A 102 -1.78 -0.86 -1.72
N PHE A 103 -1.98 -1.41 -2.92
CA PHE A 103 -2.01 -0.67 -4.17
C PHE A 103 -3.18 -1.17 -5.01
N SER A 104 -3.72 -0.29 -5.85
CA SER A 104 -4.78 -0.64 -6.79
C SER A 104 -4.63 0.10 -8.09
N VAL A 105 -5.18 -0.47 -9.15
CA VAL A 105 -5.40 0.16 -10.44
C VAL A 105 -6.83 -0.09 -10.88
N LEU A 106 -7.40 0.85 -11.60
CA LEU A 106 -8.67 0.72 -12.28
C LEU A 106 -8.44 1.04 -13.76
N GLU A 107 -8.69 0.08 -14.61
CA GLU A 107 -8.47 0.17 -16.04
C GLU A 107 -9.81 0.01 -16.79
N PRO A 108 -9.89 0.43 -18.05
CA PRO A 108 -11.04 0.11 -18.90
C PRO A 108 -11.34 -1.40 -18.91
N PRO A 109 -12.62 -1.81 -18.96
CA PRO A 109 -13.00 -3.23 -18.83
C PRO A 109 -12.43 -4.15 -19.91
N GLU A 110 -12.05 -3.60 -21.07
CA GLU A 110 -11.41 -4.30 -22.19
C GLU A 110 -9.89 -4.50 -22.03
N THR A 111 -9.28 -3.88 -21.02
CA THR A 111 -7.82 -3.99 -20.78
C THR A 111 -7.46 -5.44 -20.44
N PRO A 112 -6.44 -6.03 -21.09
CA PRO A 112 -5.95 -7.36 -20.72
C PRO A 112 -5.52 -7.38 -19.24
N VAL A 113 -6.00 -8.39 -18.49
CA VAL A 113 -5.75 -8.49 -17.03
C VAL A 113 -4.26 -8.49 -16.70
N ARG A 114 -3.43 -9.12 -17.55
CA ARG A 114 -1.97 -9.14 -17.36
C ARG A 114 -1.31 -7.78 -17.58
N GLU A 115 -1.86 -6.94 -18.48
CA GLU A 115 -1.38 -5.57 -18.69
C GLU A 115 -1.68 -4.71 -17.46
N ALA A 116 -2.91 -4.79 -16.96
CA ALA A 116 -3.31 -4.10 -15.74
C ALA A 116 -2.46 -4.54 -14.53
N GLN A 117 -2.15 -5.85 -14.41
CA GLN A 117 -1.22 -6.35 -13.38
C GLN A 117 0.17 -5.75 -13.54
N ALA A 118 0.71 -5.69 -14.75
CA ALA A 118 2.05 -5.13 -14.98
C ALA A 118 2.13 -3.64 -14.60
N LYS A 119 1.06 -2.87 -14.86
CA LYS A 119 0.94 -1.47 -14.38
C LYS A 119 0.92 -1.41 -12.85
N LEU A 120 0.16 -2.30 -12.21
CA LEU A 120 0.09 -2.37 -10.76
C LEU A 120 1.45 -2.73 -10.13
N VAL A 121 2.20 -3.67 -10.70
CA VAL A 121 3.55 -4.02 -10.21
C VAL A 121 4.49 -2.82 -10.28
N LYS A 122 4.48 -2.04 -11.38
CA LYS A 122 5.26 -0.80 -11.46
C LYS A 122 4.84 0.22 -10.40
N LYS A 123 3.52 0.33 -10.12
CA LYS A 123 3.00 1.21 -9.06
C LYS A 123 3.47 0.76 -7.67
N ILE A 124 3.52 -0.56 -7.43
CA ILE A 124 4.08 -1.14 -6.20
C ILE A 124 5.55 -0.76 -6.04
N GLU A 125 6.37 -1.05 -7.06
CA GLU A 125 7.81 -0.76 -7.04
C GLU A 125 8.09 0.72 -6.77
N ALA A 126 7.38 1.61 -7.44
CA ALA A 126 7.51 3.06 -7.22
C ALA A 126 7.07 3.46 -5.80
N GLY A 127 5.97 2.88 -5.30
CA GLY A 127 5.41 3.22 -3.99
C GLY A 127 6.28 2.77 -2.82
N ILE A 128 6.85 1.55 -2.87
CA ILE A 128 7.71 1.05 -1.80
C ILE A 128 9.15 1.58 -1.87
N ALA A 129 9.55 2.18 -2.99
CA ALA A 129 10.84 2.84 -3.12
C ALA A 129 10.94 4.13 -2.29
N VAL A 130 9.80 4.73 -1.93
CA VAL A 130 9.74 5.95 -1.13
C VAL A 130 9.49 5.60 0.33
N ARG A 131 10.24 6.21 1.25
CA ARG A 131 10.01 6.14 2.69
C ARG A 131 9.70 7.51 3.24
N TYR A 132 8.68 7.57 4.08
CA TYR A 132 8.21 8.81 4.71
C TYR A 132 8.62 8.94 6.16
N LEU A 133 8.95 7.82 6.83
CA LEU A 133 9.35 7.78 8.22
C LEU A 133 10.81 7.36 8.37
N CYS A 134 11.54 8.09 9.19
CA CYS A 134 12.89 7.71 9.63
C CYS A 134 12.88 7.41 11.14
N SER A 135 13.77 6.52 11.55
CA SER A 135 14.08 6.35 12.97
C SER A 135 15.09 7.43 13.36
N SER A 136 14.82 8.17 14.42
CA SER A 136 15.80 9.08 15.00
C SER A 136 16.34 8.45 16.29
N ASP A 137 17.58 8.00 16.23
CA ASP A 137 18.29 7.47 17.39
C ASP A 137 19.13 8.60 17.99
N PHE A 138 18.56 9.32 18.96
CA PHE A 138 19.37 10.21 19.79
C PHE A 138 20.02 9.41 20.92
N PRO A 139 21.33 9.56 21.17
CA PRO A 139 21.98 8.92 22.30
C PRO A 139 21.25 9.21 23.61
N GLY A 140 20.76 8.18 24.30
CA GLY A 140 20.04 8.29 25.57
C GLY A 140 18.53 8.55 25.48
N ALA A 141 17.96 8.66 24.29
CA ALA A 141 16.51 8.73 24.09
C ALA A 141 15.97 7.45 23.43
N PRO A 142 14.70 7.06 23.71
CA PRO A 142 14.06 5.97 22.96
C PRO A 142 14.03 6.30 21.48
N SER A 143 14.26 5.28 20.63
CA SER A 143 14.11 5.42 19.19
C SER A 143 12.67 5.84 18.87
N GLN A 144 12.52 6.97 18.16
CA GLN A 144 11.22 7.50 17.75
C GLN A 144 11.13 7.56 16.22
N ASN A 145 10.01 7.16 15.68
CA ASN A 145 9.70 7.43 14.29
C ASN A 145 9.40 8.91 14.09
N ARG A 146 9.96 9.49 13.03
CA ARG A 146 9.72 10.89 12.65
C ARG A 146 9.51 10.98 11.15
N LEU A 147 8.76 11.98 10.72
CA LEU A 147 8.64 12.29 9.31
C LEU A 147 9.97 12.82 8.76
N TYR A 148 10.33 12.40 7.55
CA TYR A 148 11.44 12.98 6.83
C TYR A 148 11.22 14.47 6.60
N ALA A 149 12.31 15.18 6.48
CA ALA A 149 12.51 16.61 6.50
C ALA A 149 11.41 17.51 5.90
N LYS A 150 11.45 18.75 6.34
CA LYS A 150 10.65 19.93 5.95
C LYS A 150 10.29 19.95 4.46
N GLY A 151 8.99 20.05 4.16
CA GLY A 151 8.47 20.18 2.79
C GLY A 151 8.22 18.86 2.06
N THR A 152 8.36 17.74 2.74
CA THR A 152 8.07 16.41 2.16
C THR A 152 6.59 16.10 2.32
N ALA A 153 5.91 15.81 1.21
CA ALA A 153 4.57 15.25 1.27
C ALA A 153 4.65 13.83 1.87
N VAL A 154 3.68 13.49 2.71
CA VAL A 154 3.53 12.14 3.26
C VAL A 154 2.37 11.47 2.56
N ASN A 155 2.63 10.32 1.94
CA ASN A 155 1.57 9.47 1.41
C ASN A 155 1.34 8.29 2.35
N GLY A 156 0.09 8.06 2.68
CA GLY A 156 -0.34 6.96 3.50
C GLY A 156 -1.74 6.53 3.10
N ARG A 157 -2.28 5.56 3.79
CA ARG A 157 -3.66 5.12 3.64
C ARG A 157 -4.37 5.27 4.98
N ILE A 158 -5.59 5.78 4.94
CA ILE A 158 -6.51 5.71 6.08
C ILE A 158 -7.24 4.38 5.99
N ASP A 159 -7.26 3.64 7.08
CA ASP A 159 -7.97 2.38 7.24
C ASP A 159 -8.75 2.39 8.56
N GLU A 160 -9.48 1.34 8.86
CA GLU A 160 -10.27 1.20 10.08
C GLU A 160 -9.94 -0.11 10.78
N ARG A 161 -9.83 -0.05 12.10
CA ARG A 161 -9.73 -1.21 12.98
C ARG A 161 -10.76 -1.08 14.10
N GLU A 162 -11.70 -2.01 14.12
CA GLU A 162 -12.75 -2.06 15.16
C GLU A 162 -13.49 -0.72 15.35
N GLY A 163 -13.81 -0.04 14.24
CA GLY A 163 -14.50 1.25 14.26
C GLY A 163 -13.58 2.45 14.53
N THR A 164 -12.28 2.23 14.68
CA THR A 164 -11.29 3.30 14.94
C THR A 164 -10.43 3.54 13.69
N PRO A 165 -10.30 4.79 13.22
CA PRO A 165 -9.43 5.10 12.09
C PRO A 165 -7.96 4.93 12.46
N VAL A 166 -7.21 4.31 11.54
CA VAL A 166 -5.76 4.12 11.63
C VAL A 166 -5.09 4.65 10.37
N VAL A 167 -3.80 4.93 10.45
CA VAL A 167 -3.01 5.45 9.32
C VAL A 167 -1.93 4.43 8.97
N ILE A 168 -1.84 4.05 7.69
CA ILE A 168 -0.79 3.17 7.19
C ILE A 168 0.25 4.02 6.47
N ILE A 169 1.48 4.05 6.98
CA ILE A 169 2.63 4.74 6.37
C ILE A 169 3.79 3.74 6.30
N ASP A 170 4.49 3.70 5.17
CA ASP A 170 5.61 2.77 4.94
C ASP A 170 5.24 1.30 5.24
N GLY A 171 3.98 0.91 4.94
CA GLY A 171 3.45 -0.42 5.19
C GLY A 171 3.25 -0.78 6.66
N ARG A 172 3.27 0.21 7.57
CA ARG A 172 3.00 0.02 8.99
C ARG A 172 1.77 0.78 9.43
N GLU A 173 1.04 0.17 10.35
CA GLU A 173 -0.13 0.76 10.97
C GLU A 173 0.27 1.62 12.16
N TYR A 174 -0.37 2.79 12.26
CA TYR A 174 -0.22 3.75 13.35
C TYR A 174 -1.59 4.23 13.80
N SER A 175 -1.78 4.44 15.08
CA SER A 175 -2.94 5.11 15.62
C SER A 175 -2.95 6.59 15.17
N TRP A 176 -4.11 7.23 15.33
CA TRP A 176 -4.23 8.65 15.02
C TRP A 176 -3.39 9.53 15.95
N GLU A 177 -3.22 9.08 17.20
CA GLU A 177 -2.35 9.72 18.19
C GLU A 177 -0.88 9.63 17.79
N GLU A 178 -0.39 8.45 17.41
CA GLU A 178 0.99 8.25 16.93
C GLU A 178 1.27 9.09 15.68
N PHE A 179 0.30 9.16 14.75
CA PHE A 179 0.43 10.01 13.58
C PHE A 179 0.51 11.50 13.97
N GLY A 180 -0.28 11.93 14.96
CA GLY A 180 -0.21 13.28 15.52
C GLY A 180 1.16 13.58 16.14
N GLU A 181 1.77 12.61 16.83
CA GLU A 181 3.13 12.75 17.37
C GLU A 181 4.17 12.97 16.27
N PHE A 182 4.04 12.28 15.11
CA PHE A 182 4.93 12.51 13.96
C PHE A 182 4.85 13.95 13.43
N LEU A 183 3.66 14.56 13.51
CA LEU A 183 3.44 15.94 13.08
C LEU A 183 3.94 16.98 14.09
N SER A 184 4.20 16.60 15.33
CA SER A 184 4.60 17.54 16.39
C SER A 184 5.89 18.32 16.09
N CYS A 185 6.79 17.74 15.27
CA CYS A 185 8.00 18.43 14.82
C CYS A 185 7.73 19.60 13.85
N PHE A 186 6.50 19.77 13.36
CA PHE A 186 6.07 20.83 12.46
C PHE A 186 5.22 21.90 13.15
N ASN A 187 5.31 22.03 14.47
CA ASN A 187 4.61 23.09 15.20
C ASN A 187 4.88 24.47 14.59
N GLY A 188 3.81 25.19 14.25
CA GLY A 188 3.90 26.51 13.61
C GLY A 188 4.04 26.49 12.08
N PHE A 189 3.93 25.30 11.46
CA PHE A 189 3.89 25.18 10.00
C PHE A 189 2.44 25.06 9.51
N ASP A 190 2.17 25.61 8.33
CA ASP A 190 0.94 25.36 7.60
C ASP A 190 1.01 23.97 6.96
N PHE A 191 -0.15 23.29 6.87
CA PHE A 191 -0.25 22.01 6.22
C PHE A 191 -1.39 21.98 5.19
N ARG A 192 -1.29 21.06 4.22
CA ARG A 192 -2.35 20.73 3.28
C ARG A 192 -2.63 19.23 3.37
N LEU A 193 -3.89 18.87 3.58
CA LEU A 193 -4.37 17.48 3.56
C LEU A 193 -5.18 17.25 2.27
N GLU A 194 -4.81 16.23 1.52
CA GLU A 194 -5.57 15.76 0.36
C GLU A 194 -5.90 14.27 0.53
N CYS A 195 -7.17 13.93 0.32
CA CYS A 195 -7.62 12.55 0.24
C CYS A 195 -7.99 12.25 -1.22
N PHE A 196 -7.56 11.12 -1.75
CA PHE A 196 -7.81 10.71 -3.12
C PHE A 196 -8.09 9.21 -3.19
N ASP A 197 -8.78 8.77 -4.24
CA ASP A 197 -9.01 7.35 -4.47
C ASP A 197 -7.68 6.66 -4.80
N SER A 198 -7.44 5.50 -4.20
CA SER A 198 -6.23 4.70 -4.43
C SER A 198 -6.11 4.21 -5.88
N CYS A 199 -7.22 4.21 -6.63
CA CYS A 199 -7.26 3.88 -8.06
C CYS A 199 -6.85 5.05 -8.96
N GLU A 200 -6.88 6.30 -8.45
CA GLU A 200 -6.43 7.45 -9.23
C GLU A 200 -4.94 7.33 -9.56
N ALA A 201 -4.62 7.53 -10.84
CA ALA A 201 -3.25 7.56 -11.31
C ALA A 201 -2.61 8.89 -10.89
N ARG A 202 -2.19 9.02 -9.65
CA ARG A 202 -1.29 10.10 -9.26
C ARG A 202 0.14 9.61 -9.43
N GLU A 203 0.94 10.36 -10.17
CA GLU A 203 2.38 10.17 -10.15
C GLU A 203 2.86 10.41 -8.73
N ILE A 204 3.26 9.32 -8.05
CA ILE A 204 4.10 9.44 -6.86
C ILE A 204 5.45 9.90 -7.41
N THR A 205 5.63 11.21 -7.56
CA THR A 205 6.96 11.76 -7.79
C THR A 205 7.72 11.55 -6.51
N PRO A 206 8.70 10.65 -6.48
CA PRO A 206 9.59 10.57 -5.34
C PRO A 206 10.30 11.92 -5.28
N ASP A 207 10.02 12.70 -4.25
CA ASP A 207 10.93 13.79 -3.90
C ASP A 207 12.28 13.10 -3.67
N PRO A 208 13.34 13.48 -4.40
CA PRO A 208 14.61 12.79 -4.28
C PRO A 208 14.98 12.78 -2.80
N VAL A 209 15.22 11.58 -2.25
CA VAL A 209 15.68 11.40 -0.87
C VAL A 209 16.83 12.37 -0.70
N ARG A 210 16.57 13.53 -0.08
CA ARG A 210 17.64 14.46 0.26
C ARG A 210 18.43 13.74 1.33
N PRO A 211 19.73 13.52 1.11
CA PRO A 211 20.57 12.98 2.17
C PRO A 211 20.36 13.84 3.41
N ASN A 212 20.30 13.20 4.55
CA ASN A 212 20.13 13.80 5.88
C ASN A 212 20.79 15.19 5.93
N PRO A 213 20.07 16.27 6.25
CA PRO A 213 20.69 17.59 6.24
C PRO A 213 21.87 17.61 7.20
N ILE A 214 23.02 18.03 6.67
CA ILE A 214 24.34 18.06 7.30
C ILE A 214 24.39 18.87 8.62
N TRP A 215 23.33 19.61 8.99
CA TRP A 215 23.31 20.48 10.18
C TRP A 215 23.36 19.76 11.54
N TRP A 216 23.18 18.44 11.58
CA TRP A 216 23.31 17.63 12.81
C TRP A 216 24.69 16.93 12.94
N MET A 217 25.57 17.03 11.94
CA MET A 217 26.93 16.51 12.08
C MET A 217 27.67 17.30 13.17
N PRO A 218 28.25 16.62 14.18
CA PRO A 218 29.14 17.30 15.14
C PRO A 218 30.21 18.06 14.37
N GLU A 219 30.60 19.27 14.86
CA GLU A 219 31.59 20.12 14.20
C GLU A 219 32.96 19.48 13.95
N LEU A 220 33.21 18.33 14.54
CA LEU A 220 34.42 17.50 14.39
C LEU A 220 34.63 16.84 13.03
N GLU A 221 33.64 16.83 12.17
CA GLU A 221 33.75 16.14 10.85
C GLU A 221 33.56 17.08 9.64
N ARG A 222 33.57 18.37 9.81
CA ARG A 222 33.59 19.30 8.68
C ARG A 222 35.00 19.29 8.06
N PRO A 223 35.16 18.90 6.78
CA PRO A 223 36.42 19.10 6.11
C PRO A 223 36.75 20.62 6.14
N GLU A 224 37.96 20.96 6.54
CA GLU A 224 38.43 22.35 6.49
C GLU A 224 38.29 22.85 5.03
N PRO A 225 37.84 24.10 4.79
CA PRO A 225 37.82 24.66 3.47
C PRO A 225 39.28 24.70 2.97
N GLU A 226 39.54 24.02 1.84
CA GLU A 226 40.83 24.08 1.17
C GLU A 226 41.17 25.55 0.92
N ASP A 227 42.20 26.03 1.61
CA ASP A 227 42.79 27.36 1.44
C ASP A 227 43.39 27.49 0.06
N ASN A 228 42.58 27.89 -0.90
CA ASN A 228 43.00 28.09 -2.30
C ASN A 228 43.74 29.41 -2.43
N ARG A 229 44.82 29.60 -1.66
CA ARG A 229 45.82 30.63 -1.90
C ARG A 229 46.94 30.06 -2.74
N HIS A 230 46.80 30.14 -4.04
CA HIS A 230 47.96 30.15 -4.94
C HIS A 230 47.78 31.19 -6.05
N HIS A 231 48.62 32.22 -5.89
CA HIS A 231 49.24 33.11 -6.86
C HIS A 231 48.45 33.54 -8.12
#